data_7461aa23fc2b48151a115481ec5633e0
#
_entry.id   7461aa23fc2b48151a115481ec5633e0
#
_cell.length_a   1.000
_cell.length_b   1.000
_cell.length_c   1.000
_cell.angle_alpha   90.00
_cell.angle_beta   90.00
_cell.angle_gamma   90.00
#
_symmetry.space_group_name_H-M   'P 1'
#
loop_
_entity.id
_entity.type
_entity.pdbx_description
1 polymer ?
#
loop_
_entity_poly.entity_id
_entity_poly.type
_entity_poly.pdbx_seq_one_letter_code
_entity_poly.pdbx_strand_id
1 'polypeptide(L)'
;MDLKIPEPLKVEHEELHAELVALTKSSGKVGEAARNVATLLHPHFVKEEEYALPPLGLLATIARQGVTPEMRAVLTMTVLLKKDLPEMLAEHKQVVGALEKLAAEGRVEKRPDAERFAQKLRVHAETEEHVLYPAAILVGEYVRARLGL
;
A
#
# COMPACT_ATOMS: atom_id res chain seq x y z
N MET A 1 12.45 -15.04 12.04
CA MET A 1 11.01 -15.15 11.66
C MET A 1 10.80 -14.49 10.30
N ASP A 2 10.17 -15.22 9.41
CA ASP A 2 9.87 -14.74 8.08
C ASP A 2 8.48 -14.07 8.06
N LEU A 3 8.47 -12.73 7.98
CA LEU A 3 7.23 -11.95 7.97
C LEU A 3 6.76 -11.75 6.54
N LYS A 4 5.61 -12.34 6.23
CA LYS A 4 5.03 -12.31 4.88
C LYS A 4 3.79 -11.44 4.82
N ILE A 5 3.69 -10.68 3.75
CA ILE A 5 2.47 -9.93 3.42
C ILE A 5 1.33 -10.96 3.26
N PRO A 6 0.15 -10.72 3.85
CA PRO A 6 -1.00 -11.58 3.62
C PRO A 6 -1.30 -11.74 2.13
N GLU A 7 -1.53 -12.97 1.69
CA GLU A 7 -1.70 -13.30 0.26
C GLU A 7 -2.72 -12.42 -0.47
N PRO A 8 -3.92 -12.13 0.10
CA PRO A 8 -4.86 -11.24 -0.60
C PRO A 8 -4.31 -9.85 -0.89
N LEU A 9 -3.51 -9.29 0.01
CA LEU A 9 -2.89 -7.97 -0.18
C LEU A 9 -1.78 -8.02 -1.23
N LYS A 10 -1.02 -9.10 -1.24
CA LYS A 10 0.04 -9.32 -2.24
C LYS A 10 -0.55 -9.42 -3.63
N VAL A 11 -1.60 -10.22 -3.79
CA VAL A 11 -2.31 -10.38 -5.07
C VAL A 11 -2.87 -9.06 -5.55
N GLU A 12 -3.49 -8.28 -4.67
CA GLU A 12 -4.04 -6.96 -5.01
C GLU A 12 -2.95 -6.00 -5.51
N HIS A 13 -1.80 -5.95 -4.83
CA HIS A 13 -0.66 -5.14 -5.27
C HIS A 13 -0.16 -5.56 -6.66
N GLU A 14 -0.03 -6.86 -6.89
CA GLU A 14 0.41 -7.40 -8.19
C GLU A 14 -0.56 -7.03 -9.30
N GLU A 15 -1.88 -7.12 -9.05
CA GLU A 15 -2.92 -6.76 -10.01
C GLU A 15 -2.90 -5.26 -10.33
N LEU A 16 -2.82 -4.41 -9.30
CA LEU A 16 -2.74 -2.96 -9.48
C LEU A 16 -1.49 -2.57 -10.28
N HIS A 17 -0.36 -3.21 -9.97
CA HIS A 17 0.88 -2.97 -10.69
C HIS A 17 0.75 -3.35 -12.17
N ALA A 18 0.17 -4.52 -12.46
CA ALA A 18 -0.01 -4.99 -13.84
C ALA A 18 -0.94 -4.07 -14.64
N GLU A 19 -2.05 -3.61 -14.03
CA GLU A 19 -2.97 -2.66 -14.67
C GLU A 19 -2.27 -1.34 -14.99
N LEU A 20 -1.47 -0.83 -14.04
CA LEU A 20 -0.72 0.41 -14.24
C LEU A 20 0.33 0.28 -15.36
N VAL A 21 1.08 -0.82 -15.37
CA VAL A 21 2.07 -1.08 -16.41
C VAL A 21 1.40 -1.08 -17.80
N ALA A 22 0.24 -1.70 -17.93
CA ALA A 22 -0.51 -1.69 -19.19
C ALA A 22 -0.89 -0.26 -19.61
N LEU A 23 -1.37 0.56 -18.67
CA LEU A 23 -1.73 1.95 -18.95
C LEU A 23 -0.53 2.82 -19.34
N THR A 24 0.66 2.57 -18.76
CA THR A 24 1.88 3.31 -19.09
C THR A 24 2.31 3.12 -20.55
N LYS A 25 1.88 2.03 -21.18
CA LYS A 25 2.17 1.73 -22.58
C LYS A 25 1.21 2.39 -23.55
N SER A 26 0.17 3.07 -23.06
CA SER A 26 -0.79 3.80 -23.88
C SER A 26 -0.14 5.03 -24.51
N SER A 27 -0.59 5.39 -25.73
CA SER A 27 -0.21 6.65 -26.37
C SER A 27 -1.00 7.82 -25.77
N GLY A 28 -0.59 9.04 -26.08
CA GLY A 28 -1.32 10.26 -25.72
C GLY A 28 -1.28 10.61 -24.24
N LYS A 29 -2.29 11.37 -23.82
CA LYS A 29 -2.33 11.93 -22.47
C LYS A 29 -2.60 10.90 -21.38
N VAL A 30 -3.34 9.83 -21.69
CA VAL A 30 -3.56 8.73 -20.75
C VAL A 30 -2.24 8.05 -20.41
N GLY A 31 -1.42 7.71 -21.41
CA GLY A 31 -0.12 7.10 -21.16
C GLY A 31 0.82 8.01 -20.39
N GLU A 32 0.83 9.30 -20.71
CA GLU A 32 1.63 10.31 -19.98
C GLU A 32 1.22 10.40 -18.52
N ALA A 33 -0.10 10.49 -18.25
CA ALA A 33 -0.62 10.55 -16.89
C ALA A 33 -0.33 9.25 -16.12
N ALA A 34 -0.46 8.10 -16.77
CA ALA A 34 -0.15 6.80 -16.15
C ALA A 34 1.33 6.68 -15.77
N ARG A 35 2.23 7.14 -16.62
CA ARG A 35 3.67 7.14 -16.33
C ARG A 35 4.00 8.05 -15.14
N ASN A 36 3.29 9.17 -14.99
CA ASN A 36 3.44 10.04 -13.83
C ASN A 36 2.99 9.35 -12.54
N VAL A 37 1.85 8.64 -12.58
CA VAL A 37 1.40 7.82 -11.45
C VAL A 37 2.46 6.78 -11.10
N ALA A 38 3.00 6.06 -12.08
CA ALA A 38 4.00 5.02 -11.85
C ALA A 38 5.27 5.57 -11.18
N THR A 39 5.73 6.76 -11.59
CA THR A 39 6.90 7.41 -11.00
C THR A 39 6.71 7.70 -9.52
N LEU A 40 5.51 8.16 -9.13
CA LEU A 40 5.18 8.45 -7.73
C LEU A 40 4.93 7.17 -6.91
N LEU A 41 4.30 6.18 -7.52
CA LEU A 41 3.81 4.99 -6.83
C LEU A 41 4.91 3.96 -6.56
N HIS A 42 5.85 3.77 -7.49
CA HIS A 42 6.85 2.71 -7.36
C HIS A 42 7.68 2.79 -6.06
N PRO A 43 8.28 3.94 -5.69
CA PRO A 43 9.03 4.03 -4.43
C PRO A 43 8.13 3.79 -3.21
N HIS A 44 6.86 4.21 -3.29
CA HIS A 44 5.88 4.02 -2.23
C HIS A 44 5.56 2.54 -2.03
N PHE A 45 5.32 1.80 -3.11
CA PHE A 45 5.07 0.36 -3.05
C PHE A 45 6.27 -0.41 -2.47
N VAL A 46 7.49 0.01 -2.78
CA VAL A 46 8.69 -0.60 -2.20
C VAL A 46 8.68 -0.48 -0.67
N LYS A 47 8.37 0.70 -0.14
CA LYS A 47 8.26 0.91 1.31
C LYS A 47 7.17 0.04 1.92
N GLU A 48 6.02 -0.04 1.28
CA GLU A 48 4.90 -0.85 1.78
C GLU A 48 5.27 -2.32 1.89
N GLU A 49 5.94 -2.85 0.88
CA GLU A 49 6.36 -4.26 0.86
C GLU A 49 7.50 -4.54 1.82
N GLU A 50 8.35 -3.56 2.10
CA GLU A 50 9.47 -3.72 3.02
C GLU A 50 9.04 -3.70 4.48
N TYR A 51 8.17 -2.77 4.90
CA TYR A 51 7.89 -2.61 6.32
C TYR A 51 6.44 -2.32 6.71
N ALA A 52 5.58 -1.87 5.79
CA ALA A 52 4.21 -1.51 6.14
C ALA A 52 3.24 -2.69 6.15
N LEU A 53 3.34 -3.58 5.17
CA LEU A 53 2.40 -4.69 5.00
C LEU A 53 2.85 -6.00 5.65
N PRO A 54 4.15 -6.36 5.71
CA PRO A 54 4.57 -7.64 6.32
C PRO A 54 4.10 -7.84 7.77
N PRO A 55 4.01 -6.79 8.62
CA PRO A 55 3.49 -6.98 9.98
C PRO A 55 2.07 -7.56 10.02
N LEU A 56 1.26 -7.28 9.00
CA LEU A 56 -0.11 -7.79 8.90
C LEU A 56 -0.17 -9.32 8.77
N GLY A 57 0.93 -9.94 8.34
CA GLY A 57 1.04 -11.40 8.29
C GLY A 57 0.92 -12.06 9.66
N LEU A 58 1.10 -11.33 10.75
CA LEU A 58 0.96 -11.86 12.11
C LEU A 58 -0.46 -11.81 12.65
N LEU A 59 -1.37 -11.05 12.01
CA LEU A 59 -2.73 -10.81 12.54
C LEU A 59 -3.47 -12.11 12.86
N ALA A 60 -3.55 -13.02 11.89
CA ALA A 60 -4.30 -14.26 12.08
C ALA A 60 -3.69 -15.14 13.17
N THR A 61 -2.37 -15.23 13.24
CA THR A 61 -1.66 -16.01 14.25
C THR A 61 -1.87 -15.42 15.63
N ILE A 62 -1.70 -14.11 15.77
CA ILE A 62 -1.90 -13.43 17.06
C ILE A 62 -3.35 -13.61 17.55
N ALA A 63 -4.30 -13.46 16.64
CA ALA A 63 -5.73 -13.59 16.99
C ALA A 63 -6.09 -15.00 17.49
N ARG A 64 -5.42 -16.04 17.00
CA ARG A 64 -5.73 -17.44 17.33
C ARG A 64 -4.88 -17.99 18.45
N GLN A 65 -3.61 -17.65 18.49
CA GLN A 65 -2.60 -18.31 19.33
C GLN A 65 -1.91 -17.34 20.31
N GLY A 66 -2.08 -16.04 20.12
CA GLY A 66 -1.40 -15.03 20.92
C GLY A 66 0.00 -14.69 20.40
N VAL A 67 0.77 -13.97 21.21
CA VAL A 67 2.11 -13.49 20.87
C VAL A 67 3.16 -14.45 21.35
N THR A 68 4.16 -14.72 20.49
CA THR A 68 5.33 -15.51 20.83
C THR A 68 6.58 -14.61 20.85
N PRO A 69 7.68 -15.02 21.56
CA PRO A 69 8.89 -14.21 21.62
C PRO A 69 9.52 -13.88 20.25
N GLU A 70 9.41 -14.76 19.27
CA GLU A 70 9.94 -14.59 17.93
C GLU A 70 9.29 -13.42 17.19
N MET A 71 8.06 -13.07 17.55
CA MET A 71 7.33 -11.95 16.95
C MET A 71 7.96 -10.59 17.25
N ARG A 72 8.91 -10.55 18.19
CA ARG A 72 9.72 -9.36 18.46
C ARG A 72 10.34 -8.78 17.17
N ALA A 73 10.64 -9.62 16.20
CA ALA A 73 11.21 -9.20 14.93
C ALA A 73 10.35 -8.17 14.17
N VAL A 74 9.04 -8.14 14.43
CA VAL A 74 8.13 -7.19 13.75
C VAL A 74 8.36 -5.74 14.20
N LEU A 75 8.93 -5.53 15.38
CA LEU A 75 9.04 -4.20 15.99
C LEU A 75 9.89 -3.22 15.16
N THR A 76 10.93 -3.71 14.49
CA THR A 76 11.75 -2.87 13.61
C THR A 76 10.89 -2.26 12.50
N MET A 77 10.01 -3.06 11.89
CA MET A 77 9.12 -2.62 10.82
C MET A 77 8.06 -1.66 11.32
N THR A 78 7.38 -2.00 12.41
CA THR A 78 6.27 -1.19 12.92
C THR A 78 6.72 0.14 13.51
N VAL A 79 7.89 0.19 14.13
CA VAL A 79 8.49 1.45 14.61
C VAL A 79 8.81 2.35 13.41
N LEU A 80 9.39 1.78 12.35
CA LEU A 80 9.71 2.54 11.14
C LEU A 80 8.43 3.06 10.47
N LEU A 81 7.40 2.22 10.35
CA LEU A 81 6.12 2.64 9.77
C LEU A 81 5.51 3.80 10.57
N LYS A 82 5.48 3.69 11.88
CA LYS A 82 4.93 4.75 12.74
C LYS A 82 5.69 6.07 12.57
N LYS A 83 7.01 6.00 12.45
CA LYS A 83 7.85 7.16 12.20
C LYS A 83 7.60 7.78 10.83
N ASP A 84 7.48 6.95 9.80
CA ASP A 84 7.34 7.39 8.41
C ASP A 84 5.88 7.68 8.01
N LEU A 85 4.92 7.42 8.90
CA LEU A 85 3.50 7.57 8.57
C LEU A 85 3.14 8.92 7.96
N PRO A 86 3.59 10.08 8.52
CA PRO A 86 3.28 11.38 7.91
C PRO A 86 3.76 11.49 6.46
N GLU A 87 4.94 10.95 6.15
CA GLU A 87 5.49 10.94 4.78
C GLU A 87 4.70 10.01 3.88
N MET A 88 4.33 8.81 4.36
CA MET A 88 3.50 7.87 3.62
C MET A 88 2.15 8.50 3.24
N LEU A 89 1.52 9.22 4.16
CA LEU A 89 0.26 9.91 3.90
C LEU A 89 0.43 11.08 2.92
N ALA A 90 1.55 11.79 2.98
CA ALA A 90 1.86 12.85 2.02
C ALA A 90 2.08 12.27 0.62
N GLU A 91 2.74 11.12 0.50
CA GLU A 91 2.90 10.41 -0.77
C GLU A 91 1.56 10.00 -1.35
N HIS A 92 0.62 9.52 -0.52
CA HIS A 92 -0.75 9.19 -0.95
C HIS A 92 -1.46 10.40 -1.56
N LYS A 93 -1.33 11.59 -0.97
CA LYS A 93 -1.92 12.81 -1.54
C LYS A 93 -1.38 13.12 -2.92
N GLN A 94 -0.08 12.95 -3.14
CA GLN A 94 0.53 13.15 -4.45
C GLN A 94 0.01 12.13 -5.46
N VAL A 95 -0.07 10.87 -5.06
CA VAL A 95 -0.61 9.80 -5.92
C VAL A 95 -2.07 10.09 -6.28
N VAL A 96 -2.89 10.47 -5.30
CA VAL A 96 -4.32 10.81 -5.55
C VAL A 96 -4.44 11.96 -6.54
N GLY A 97 -3.62 13.01 -6.42
CA GLY A 97 -3.59 14.11 -7.39
C GLY A 97 -3.26 13.64 -8.81
N ALA A 98 -2.28 12.74 -8.93
CA ALA A 98 -1.92 12.14 -10.22
C ALA A 98 -3.03 11.24 -10.77
N LEU A 99 -3.75 10.52 -9.90
CA LEU A 99 -4.89 9.67 -10.29
C LEU A 99 -6.08 10.51 -10.79
N GLU A 100 -6.34 11.66 -10.17
CA GLU A 100 -7.38 12.58 -10.64
C GLU A 100 -7.09 13.04 -12.06
N LYS A 101 -5.84 13.33 -12.36
CA LYS A 101 -5.41 13.71 -13.71
C LYS A 101 -5.55 12.55 -14.68
N LEU A 102 -5.15 11.34 -14.29
CA LEU A 102 -5.32 10.13 -15.12
C LEU A 102 -6.80 9.89 -15.43
N ALA A 103 -7.68 10.01 -14.44
CA ALA A 103 -9.12 9.86 -14.64
C ALA A 103 -9.67 10.91 -15.60
N ALA A 104 -9.25 12.17 -15.48
CA ALA A 104 -9.67 13.25 -16.36
C ALA A 104 -9.25 13.01 -17.81
N GLU A 105 -8.01 12.60 -18.03
CA GLU A 105 -7.51 12.26 -19.37
C GLU A 105 -8.21 11.02 -19.93
N GLY A 106 -8.53 10.05 -19.07
CA GLY A 106 -9.32 8.88 -19.43
C GLY A 106 -10.70 9.23 -19.94
N ARG A 107 -11.36 10.22 -19.33
CA ARG A 107 -12.65 10.72 -19.81
C ARG A 107 -12.54 11.38 -21.18
N VAL A 108 -11.53 12.24 -21.34
CA VAL A 108 -11.30 12.95 -22.62
C VAL A 108 -11.01 11.97 -23.77
N GLU A 109 -10.18 10.98 -23.52
CA GLU A 109 -9.79 9.99 -24.54
C GLU A 109 -10.75 8.81 -24.63
N LYS A 110 -11.85 8.82 -23.87
CA LYS A 110 -12.84 7.73 -23.82
C LYS A 110 -12.21 6.39 -23.45
N ARG A 111 -11.40 6.40 -22.40
CA ARG A 111 -10.70 5.25 -21.84
C ARG A 111 -11.29 4.94 -20.44
N PRO A 112 -12.42 4.22 -20.36
CA PRO A 112 -13.03 3.88 -19.07
C PRO A 112 -12.15 2.97 -18.20
N ASP A 113 -11.23 2.22 -18.80
CA ASP A 113 -10.25 1.42 -18.08
C ASP A 113 -9.32 2.28 -17.22
N ALA A 114 -8.90 3.45 -17.73
CA ALA A 114 -8.07 4.40 -16.98
C ALA A 114 -8.84 5.00 -15.81
N GLU A 115 -10.11 5.35 -16.01
CA GLU A 115 -10.97 5.86 -14.94
C GLU A 115 -11.19 4.82 -13.84
N ARG A 116 -11.47 3.57 -14.23
CA ARG A 116 -11.66 2.47 -13.27
C ARG A 116 -10.41 2.19 -12.46
N PHE A 117 -9.24 2.17 -13.12
CA PHE A 117 -7.97 1.99 -12.41
C PHE A 117 -7.72 3.11 -11.40
N ALA A 118 -7.92 4.37 -11.81
CA ALA A 118 -7.74 5.51 -10.93
C ALA A 118 -8.62 5.41 -9.68
N GLN A 119 -9.88 5.05 -9.83
CA GLN A 119 -10.80 4.88 -8.72
C GLN A 119 -10.39 3.70 -7.83
N LYS A 120 -10.00 2.59 -8.42
CA LYS A 120 -9.57 1.38 -7.70
C LYS A 120 -8.33 1.65 -6.85
N LEU A 121 -7.34 2.32 -7.40
CA LEU A 121 -6.13 2.65 -6.66
C LEU A 121 -6.40 3.69 -5.55
N ARG A 122 -7.29 4.64 -5.80
CA ARG A 122 -7.71 5.61 -4.79
C ARG A 122 -8.35 4.92 -3.58
N VAL A 123 -9.28 4.00 -3.81
CA VAL A 123 -9.93 3.23 -2.74
C VAL A 123 -8.89 2.38 -1.98
N HIS A 124 -7.94 1.78 -2.71
CA HIS A 124 -6.85 1.04 -2.12
C HIS A 124 -6.01 1.92 -1.16
N ALA A 125 -5.65 3.12 -1.59
CA ALA A 125 -4.91 4.06 -0.75
C ALA A 125 -5.70 4.46 0.51
N GLU A 126 -6.99 4.70 0.39
CA GLU A 126 -7.87 4.99 1.54
C GLU A 126 -7.94 3.80 2.50
N THR A 127 -8.01 2.58 2.00
CA THR A 127 -8.00 1.37 2.81
C THR A 127 -6.69 1.25 3.59
N GLU A 128 -5.57 1.57 2.97
CA GLU A 128 -4.28 1.58 3.65
C GLU A 128 -4.23 2.60 4.78
N GLU A 129 -4.69 3.82 4.53
CA GLU A 129 -4.68 4.89 5.53
C GLU A 129 -5.57 4.59 6.74
N HIS A 130 -6.77 4.07 6.49
CA HIS A 130 -7.77 3.90 7.54
C HIS A 130 -7.77 2.53 8.19
N VAL A 131 -7.21 1.52 7.56
CA VAL A 131 -7.25 0.14 8.04
C VAL A 131 -5.88 -0.50 8.14
N LEU A 132 -5.12 -0.56 7.03
CA LEU A 132 -3.92 -1.40 6.98
C LEU A 132 -2.73 -0.80 7.75
N TYR A 133 -2.43 0.47 7.57
CA TYR A 133 -1.34 1.11 8.33
C TYR A 133 -1.64 1.15 9.83
N PRO A 134 -2.85 1.59 10.26
CA PRO A 134 -3.19 1.51 11.68
C PRO A 134 -3.11 0.10 12.24
N ALA A 135 -3.59 -0.91 11.50
CA ALA A 135 -3.52 -2.30 11.94
C ALA A 135 -2.07 -2.78 12.11
N ALA A 136 -1.20 -2.46 11.16
CA ALA A 136 0.22 -2.83 11.23
C ALA A 136 0.88 -2.19 12.46
N ILE A 137 0.63 -0.91 12.72
CA ILE A 137 1.16 -0.21 13.89
C ILE A 137 0.66 -0.86 15.17
N LEU A 138 -0.62 -1.20 15.24
CA LEU A 138 -1.22 -1.85 16.41
C LEU A 138 -0.68 -3.27 16.62
N VAL A 139 -0.32 -4.00 15.58
CA VAL A 139 0.40 -5.28 15.71
C VAL A 139 1.68 -5.07 16.51
N GLY A 140 2.47 -4.06 16.14
CA GLY A 140 3.72 -3.74 16.86
C GLY A 140 3.48 -3.36 18.30
N GLU A 141 2.50 -2.48 18.56
CA GLU A 141 2.17 -2.04 19.92
C GLU A 141 1.69 -3.21 20.78
N TYR A 142 0.87 -4.09 20.22
CA TYR A 142 0.38 -5.28 20.93
C TYR A 142 1.50 -6.25 21.25
N VAL A 143 2.36 -6.55 20.28
CA VAL A 143 3.53 -7.42 20.49
C VAL A 143 4.43 -6.85 21.59
N ARG A 144 4.73 -5.55 21.53
CA ARG A 144 5.52 -4.86 22.53
C ARG A 144 4.93 -5.03 23.92
N ALA A 145 3.65 -4.75 24.07
CA ALA A 145 2.95 -4.84 25.35
C ALA A 145 2.95 -6.27 25.92
N ARG A 146 2.68 -7.25 25.07
CA ARG A 146 2.61 -8.66 25.49
C ARG A 146 3.97 -9.24 25.86
N LEU A 147 5.05 -8.72 25.29
CA LEU A 147 6.42 -9.16 25.60
C LEU A 147 7.07 -8.31 26.70
N GLY A 148 6.41 -7.27 27.18
CA GLY A 148 6.93 -6.40 28.26
C GLY A 148 8.09 -5.53 27.82
N LEU A 149 8.09 -5.07 26.58
CA LEU A 149 9.17 -4.27 26.00
C LEU A 149 8.88 -2.77 25.98
#